data_96fd64f44ea649387fd09c1ce5d5b72a
#
_entry.id   96fd64f44ea649387fd09c1ce5d5b72a
#
_cell.length_a   1.000
_cell.length_b   1.000
_cell.length_c   1.000
_cell.angle_alpha   90.00
_cell.angle_beta   90.00
_cell.angle_gamma   90.00
#
_symmetry.space_group_name_H-M   'P 1'
#
loop_
_entity.id
_entity.type
_entity.pdbx_description
1 polymer ?
#
loop_
_entity_poly.entity_id
_entity_poly.type
_entity_poly.pdbx_seq_one_letter_code
_entity_poly.pdbx_strand_id
1 'polypeptide(L)'
;MKNIKVLKTGIDVSKIKKQLEKYPEDWGSQQKLKNVKLKDPHEYITSVDVLQLVMGGITTPGEEVGNTEICTKTPAYKKHSEVRKFLNKNYPNYRRCGFLALPVGEMVGAHIDEGTYYLDKDRYHLSIQGQYKYFVGNEDIVVDAGTLLWFNNKIPHGT
;
A
#
# COMPACT_ATOMS: atom_id res chain seq x y z
N MET A 1 14.22 -5.78 18.95
CA MET A 1 14.11 -4.69 17.94
C MET A 1 12.62 -4.47 17.73
N LYS A 2 12.13 -3.23 17.68
CA LYS A 2 10.70 -2.97 17.45
C LYS A 2 10.35 -3.28 16.00
N ASN A 3 9.22 -3.97 15.79
CA ASN A 3 8.71 -4.34 14.47
C ASN A 3 7.77 -3.27 13.87
N ILE A 4 7.27 -2.36 14.70
CA ILE A 4 6.48 -1.19 14.29
C ILE A 4 7.14 0.06 14.85
N LYS A 5 7.28 1.08 14.00
CA LYS A 5 7.78 2.40 14.40
C LYS A 5 6.84 3.48 13.87
N VAL A 6 6.18 4.21 14.77
CA VAL A 6 5.50 5.45 14.41
C VAL A 6 6.56 6.52 14.16
N LEU A 7 6.64 6.98 12.93
CA LEU A 7 7.63 7.96 12.49
C LEU A 7 7.12 9.39 12.65
N LYS A 8 5.83 9.60 12.43
CA LYS A 8 5.19 10.90 12.56
C LYS A 8 3.69 10.74 12.75
N THR A 9 3.07 11.64 13.50
CA THR A 9 1.62 11.78 13.65
C THR A 9 1.17 13.19 13.26
N GLY A 10 -0.12 13.41 13.10
CA GLY A 10 -0.69 14.73 12.80
C GLY A 10 -0.30 15.28 11.41
N ILE A 11 0.02 14.40 10.47
CA ILE A 11 0.25 14.81 9.07
C ILE A 11 -1.09 15.23 8.46
N ASP A 12 -1.16 16.43 7.87
CA ASP A 12 -2.34 16.85 7.13
C ASP A 12 -2.47 16.04 5.84
N VAL A 13 -3.44 15.14 5.82
CA VAL A 13 -3.78 14.26 4.68
C VAL A 13 -5.03 14.72 3.93
N SER A 14 -5.59 15.86 4.30
CA SER A 14 -6.87 16.35 3.75
C SER A 14 -6.87 16.51 2.23
N LYS A 15 -5.77 17.01 1.66
CA LYS A 15 -5.62 17.19 0.21
C LYS A 15 -5.49 15.84 -0.51
N ILE A 16 -4.81 14.87 0.09
CA ILE A 16 -4.71 13.50 -0.46
C ILE A 16 -6.11 12.87 -0.46
N LYS A 17 -6.83 12.95 0.67
CA LYS A 17 -8.19 12.43 0.79
C LYS A 17 -9.14 13.03 -0.26
N LYS A 18 -9.18 14.36 -0.40
CA LYS A 18 -10.00 15.03 -1.41
C LYS A 18 -9.66 14.57 -2.84
N GLN A 19 -8.41 14.28 -3.10
CA GLN A 19 -7.98 13.82 -4.42
C GLN A 19 -8.43 12.37 -4.68
N LEU A 20 -8.43 11.49 -3.66
CA LEU A 20 -8.99 10.14 -3.74
C LEU A 20 -10.50 10.17 -4.02
N GLU A 21 -11.23 11.05 -3.35
CA GLU A 21 -12.67 11.24 -3.54
C GLU A 21 -13.02 11.80 -4.94
N LYS A 22 -12.10 12.54 -5.53
CA LYS A 22 -12.28 13.11 -6.89
C LYS A 22 -12.18 12.07 -8.01
N TYR A 23 -11.44 11.00 -7.79
CA TYR A 23 -11.16 9.99 -8.82
C TYR A 23 -11.54 8.57 -8.33
N PRO A 24 -12.82 8.34 -8.02
CA PRO A 24 -13.27 7.04 -7.52
C PRO A 24 -13.09 5.92 -8.55
N GLU A 25 -13.05 6.26 -9.83
CA GLU A 25 -12.83 5.30 -10.92
C GLU A 25 -11.42 4.69 -10.94
N ASP A 26 -10.46 5.25 -10.22
CA ASP A 26 -9.09 4.73 -10.16
C ASP A 26 -8.95 3.53 -9.20
N TRP A 27 -9.94 3.31 -8.33
CA TRP A 27 -9.99 2.14 -7.47
C TRP A 27 -10.25 0.85 -8.26
N GLY A 28 -9.86 -0.28 -7.71
CA GLY A 28 -9.90 -1.57 -8.41
C GLY A 28 -8.87 -1.70 -9.52
N SER A 29 -7.81 -0.90 -9.50
CA SER A 29 -6.82 -0.83 -10.57
C SER A 29 -6.08 -2.15 -10.81
N GLN A 30 -5.83 -2.97 -9.80
CA GLN A 30 -5.26 -4.31 -9.98
C GLN A 30 -6.14 -5.20 -10.86
N GLN A 31 -7.45 -5.09 -10.73
CA GLN A 31 -8.41 -5.88 -11.51
C GLN A 31 -8.55 -5.35 -12.94
N LYS A 32 -8.41 -4.04 -13.14
CA LYS A 32 -8.48 -3.39 -14.46
C LYS A 32 -7.19 -3.58 -15.28
N LEU A 33 -6.06 -3.78 -14.62
CA LEU A 33 -4.77 -4.06 -15.25
C LEU A 33 -4.59 -5.55 -15.60
N LYS A 34 -5.65 -6.35 -15.48
CA LYS A 34 -5.74 -7.81 -15.61
C LYS A 34 -5.50 -8.40 -17.01
N ASN A 35 -4.61 -7.87 -17.78
CA ASN A 35 -3.93 -8.71 -18.77
C ASN A 35 -2.80 -9.55 -18.14
N VAL A 36 -2.48 -9.29 -16.88
CA VAL A 36 -1.66 -10.16 -16.05
C VAL A 36 -2.63 -11.07 -15.30
N LYS A 37 -2.63 -12.36 -15.56
CA LYS A 37 -3.25 -13.37 -14.71
C LYS A 37 -2.49 -13.35 -13.38
N LEU A 38 -2.86 -12.41 -12.49
CA LEU A 38 -2.53 -12.54 -11.09
C LEU A 38 -3.26 -13.80 -10.64
N LYS A 39 -2.54 -14.88 -10.40
CA LYS A 39 -3.02 -15.93 -9.52
C LYS A 39 -3.40 -15.18 -8.25
N ASP A 40 -4.67 -15.23 -7.88
CA ASP A 40 -5.12 -14.67 -6.63
C ASP A 40 -4.39 -15.42 -5.49
N PRO A 41 -3.34 -14.87 -4.91
CA PRO A 41 -2.58 -15.61 -3.92
C PRO A 41 -3.21 -15.49 -2.53
N HIS A 42 -4.30 -14.73 -2.36
CA HIS A 42 -4.70 -14.27 -1.04
C HIS A 42 -6.21 -14.35 -0.83
N GLU A 43 -6.74 -15.56 -0.70
CA GLU A 43 -8.13 -15.80 -0.28
C GLU A 43 -8.52 -15.03 1.01
N TYR A 44 -7.53 -14.61 1.79
CA TYR A 44 -7.71 -13.88 3.05
C TYR A 44 -7.73 -12.34 2.90
N ILE A 45 -7.51 -11.80 1.70
CA ILE A 45 -7.59 -10.35 1.41
C ILE A 45 -8.81 -10.07 0.52
N THR A 46 -9.96 -10.58 0.91
CA THR A 46 -11.16 -10.52 0.07
C THR A 46 -11.81 -9.15 -0.01
N SER A 47 -11.59 -8.28 0.97
CA SER A 47 -12.32 -7.00 1.12
C SER A 47 -11.47 -5.76 0.83
N VAL A 48 -10.17 -5.91 0.56
CA VAL A 48 -9.30 -4.76 0.29
C VAL A 48 -9.46 -4.27 -1.13
N ASP A 49 -9.86 -3.02 -1.27
CA ASP A 49 -9.80 -2.34 -2.57
C ASP A 49 -8.43 -1.66 -2.74
N VAL A 50 -7.92 -1.68 -3.96
CA VAL A 50 -6.55 -1.26 -4.25
C VAL A 50 -6.54 -0.23 -5.38
N LEU A 51 -5.84 0.88 -5.13
CA LEU A 51 -5.50 1.88 -6.14
C LEU A 51 -3.98 1.94 -6.27
N GLN A 52 -3.44 1.33 -7.33
CA GLN A 52 -2.00 1.32 -7.59
C GLN A 52 -1.57 2.58 -8.34
N LEU A 53 -0.51 3.23 -7.87
CA LEU A 53 0.13 4.35 -8.54
C LEU A 53 1.41 3.94 -9.25
N VAL A 54 2.22 3.14 -8.58
CA VAL A 54 3.44 2.51 -9.15
C VAL A 54 3.46 1.06 -8.74
N MET A 55 3.51 0.15 -9.69
CA MET A 55 3.51 -1.28 -9.42
C MET A 55 4.50 -2.04 -10.31
N GLY A 56 4.80 -3.28 -9.92
CA GLY A 56 5.57 -4.22 -10.75
C GLY A 56 4.68 -5.02 -11.72
N GLY A 57 5.29 -5.69 -12.67
CA GLY A 57 4.64 -6.71 -13.50
C GLY A 57 3.74 -6.22 -14.64
N ILE A 58 3.51 -4.92 -14.80
CA ILE A 58 2.62 -4.38 -15.87
C ILE A 58 3.22 -4.62 -17.28
N THR A 59 4.55 -4.46 -17.39
CA THR A 59 5.25 -4.49 -18.67
C THR A 59 5.98 -5.80 -18.95
N THR A 60 5.88 -6.75 -18.03
CA THR A 60 6.56 -8.06 -18.08
C THR A 60 5.53 -9.18 -17.96
N PRO A 61 4.80 -9.53 -19.05
CA PRO A 61 3.81 -10.61 -19.02
C PRO A 61 4.45 -11.92 -18.55
N GLY A 62 3.84 -12.57 -17.57
CA GLY A 62 4.31 -13.85 -17.00
C GLY A 62 5.27 -13.70 -15.82
N GLU A 63 5.77 -12.51 -15.53
CA GLU A 63 6.57 -12.27 -14.33
C GLU A 63 5.64 -11.96 -13.14
N GLU A 64 5.86 -12.63 -12.02
CA GLU A 64 5.08 -12.38 -10.80
C GLU A 64 5.39 -11.00 -10.23
N VAL A 65 4.34 -10.26 -9.85
CA VAL A 65 4.47 -8.91 -9.28
C VAL A 65 5.42 -8.87 -8.09
N GLY A 66 5.44 -9.91 -7.28
CA GLY A 66 6.32 -10.02 -6.11
C GLY A 66 7.80 -10.19 -6.43
N ASN A 67 8.16 -10.57 -7.65
CA ASN A 67 9.53 -10.93 -8.02
C ASN A 67 10.23 -9.92 -8.94
N THR A 68 9.46 -9.05 -9.63
CA THR A 68 10.07 -8.08 -10.56
C THR A 68 10.61 -6.85 -9.86
N GLU A 69 11.81 -6.43 -10.24
CA GLU A 69 12.40 -5.13 -9.85
C GLU A 69 11.88 -3.96 -10.69
N ILE A 70 11.20 -4.22 -11.80
CA ILE A 70 10.64 -3.19 -12.68
C ILE A 70 9.43 -2.56 -11.98
N CYS A 71 9.44 -1.23 -11.90
CA CYS A 71 8.35 -0.45 -11.31
C CYS A 71 7.76 0.49 -12.36
N THR A 72 6.49 0.28 -12.69
CA THR A 72 5.79 1.01 -13.75
C THR A 72 4.70 1.89 -13.18
N LYS A 73 4.64 3.15 -13.62
CA LYS A 73 3.59 4.09 -13.26
C LYS A 73 2.29 3.72 -13.97
N THR A 74 1.21 3.67 -13.21
CA THR A 74 -0.14 3.45 -13.75
C THR A 74 -0.74 4.74 -14.32
N PRO A 75 -1.83 4.68 -15.08
CA PRO A 75 -2.56 5.89 -15.51
C PRO A 75 -3.00 6.79 -14.33
N ALA A 76 -3.37 6.21 -13.18
CA ALA A 76 -3.76 6.94 -11.97
C ALA A 76 -2.61 7.80 -11.40
N TYR A 77 -1.36 7.42 -11.62
CA TYR A 77 -0.20 8.13 -11.08
C TYR A 77 -0.22 9.64 -11.39
N LYS A 78 -0.65 10.03 -12.60
CA LYS A 78 -0.66 11.45 -13.01
C LYS A 78 -1.74 12.25 -12.26
N LYS A 79 -2.87 11.62 -11.94
CA LYS A 79 -4.01 12.25 -11.30
C LYS A 79 -3.77 12.54 -9.81
N HIS A 80 -3.04 11.69 -9.11
CA HIS A 80 -2.82 11.75 -7.67
C HIS A 80 -1.56 12.55 -7.28
N SER A 81 -1.57 13.85 -7.60
CA SER A 81 -0.41 14.74 -7.40
C SER A 81 -0.09 15.00 -5.92
N GLU A 82 -1.08 15.01 -5.03
CA GLU A 82 -0.85 15.37 -3.62
C GLU A 82 -0.03 14.31 -2.88
N VAL A 83 -0.33 13.03 -3.08
CA VAL A 83 0.50 11.97 -2.52
C VAL A 83 1.90 11.95 -3.15
N ARG A 84 2.03 12.26 -4.45
CA ARG A 84 3.35 12.37 -5.10
C ARG A 84 4.20 13.49 -4.51
N LYS A 85 3.60 14.65 -4.20
CA LYS A 85 4.31 15.74 -3.49
C LYS A 85 4.82 15.26 -2.14
N PHE A 86 3.99 14.54 -1.39
CA PHE A 86 4.38 13.96 -0.11
C PHE A 86 5.55 12.96 -0.28
N LEU A 87 5.43 12.04 -1.24
CA LEU A 87 6.44 11.02 -1.51
C LEU A 87 7.77 11.67 -1.97
N ASN A 88 7.73 12.58 -2.92
CA ASN A 88 8.93 13.24 -3.44
C ASN A 88 9.67 14.04 -2.37
N LYS A 89 8.92 14.61 -1.41
CA LYS A 89 9.50 15.36 -0.29
C LYS A 89 10.14 14.46 0.76
N ASN A 90 9.50 13.34 1.11
CA ASN A 90 9.88 12.53 2.26
C ASN A 90 10.61 11.23 1.86
N TYR A 91 10.36 10.72 0.67
CA TYR A 91 10.86 9.45 0.15
C TYR A 91 11.22 9.57 -1.35
N PRO A 92 12.20 10.40 -1.74
CA PRO A 92 12.46 10.72 -3.16
C PRO A 92 12.81 9.48 -4.01
N ASN A 93 13.29 8.43 -3.38
CA ASN A 93 13.66 7.16 -4.03
C ASN A 93 12.58 6.07 -3.87
N TYR A 94 11.32 6.43 -3.57
CA TYR A 94 10.28 5.43 -3.47
C TYR A 94 10.13 4.64 -4.77
N ARG A 95 9.77 3.38 -4.64
CA ARG A 95 9.62 2.46 -5.77
C ARG A 95 8.13 2.20 -6.02
N ARG A 96 7.55 1.24 -5.31
CA ARG A 96 6.11 0.93 -5.40
C ARG A 96 5.31 1.77 -4.44
N CYS A 97 4.15 2.21 -4.89
CA CYS A 97 3.20 2.89 -4.03
C CYS A 97 1.78 2.77 -4.55
N GLY A 98 0.83 2.79 -3.64
CA GLY A 98 -0.60 2.73 -3.92
C GLY A 98 -1.39 3.01 -2.66
N PHE A 99 -2.70 2.94 -2.79
CA PHE A 99 -3.61 3.03 -1.66
C PHE A 99 -4.33 1.70 -1.47
N LEU A 100 -4.60 1.37 -0.23
CA LEU A 100 -5.40 0.25 0.20
C LEU A 100 -6.60 0.81 0.96
N ALA A 101 -7.79 0.34 0.64
CA ALA A 101 -9.01 0.68 1.36
C ALA A 101 -9.63 -0.60 1.92
N LEU A 102 -9.92 -0.56 3.21
CA LEU A 102 -10.56 -1.64 3.94
C LEU A 102 -11.89 -1.12 4.50
N PRO A 103 -13.02 -1.79 4.23
CA PRO A 103 -14.31 -1.42 4.81
C PRO A 103 -14.30 -1.50 6.33
N VAL A 104 -15.15 -0.72 6.98
CA VAL A 104 -15.31 -0.74 8.43
C VAL A 104 -15.76 -2.13 8.91
N GLY A 105 -15.07 -2.67 9.91
CA GLY A 105 -15.34 -4.00 10.46
C GLY A 105 -14.66 -5.15 9.74
N GLU A 106 -14.02 -4.89 8.60
CA GLU A 106 -13.24 -5.88 7.89
C GLU A 106 -11.79 -5.92 8.39
N MET A 107 -11.11 -7.03 8.10
CA MET A 107 -9.74 -7.26 8.55
C MET A 107 -8.87 -7.83 7.42
N VAL A 108 -7.58 -7.57 7.50
CA VAL A 108 -6.55 -8.28 6.74
C VAL A 108 -5.86 -9.25 7.68
N GLY A 109 -5.97 -10.54 7.39
CA GLY A 109 -5.35 -11.59 8.17
C GLY A 109 -3.82 -11.51 8.20
N ALA A 110 -3.22 -12.25 9.11
CA ALA A 110 -1.76 -12.33 9.23
C ALA A 110 -1.15 -12.90 7.95
N HIS A 111 -0.26 -12.16 7.33
CA HIS A 111 0.47 -12.57 6.13
C HIS A 111 1.88 -11.97 6.12
N ILE A 112 2.74 -12.51 5.29
CA ILE A 112 4.06 -11.95 4.97
C ILE A 112 4.01 -11.49 3.52
N ASP A 113 4.63 -10.35 3.21
CA ASP A 113 4.74 -9.91 1.82
C ASP A 113 5.56 -10.91 1.00
N GLU A 114 4.94 -11.47 -0.02
CA GLU A 114 5.56 -12.50 -0.85
C GLU A 114 6.36 -11.92 -2.01
N GLY A 115 7.45 -12.63 -2.35
CA GLY A 115 8.29 -12.35 -3.48
C GLY A 115 9.62 -11.69 -3.13
N THR A 116 10.60 -11.91 -3.99
CA THR A 116 12.00 -11.46 -3.80
C THR A 116 12.13 -9.95 -3.73
N TYR A 117 11.21 -9.21 -4.38
CA TYR A 117 11.17 -7.75 -4.33
C TYR A 117 11.08 -7.21 -2.90
N TYR A 118 10.35 -7.90 -2.01
CA TYR A 118 10.09 -7.39 -0.66
C TYR A 118 11.16 -7.77 0.36
N LEU A 119 12.12 -8.62 -0.01
CA LEU A 119 13.13 -9.12 0.93
C LEU A 119 14.07 -8.02 1.44
N ASP A 120 14.42 -7.07 0.59
CA ASP A 120 15.35 -5.97 0.88
C ASP A 120 14.70 -4.57 0.89
N LYS A 121 13.39 -4.50 0.70
CA LYS A 121 12.66 -3.22 0.67
C LYS A 121 11.97 -2.97 2.00
N ASP A 122 12.04 -1.73 2.45
CA ASP A 122 11.26 -1.23 3.58
C ASP A 122 9.84 -0.85 3.15
N ARG A 123 8.87 -1.06 4.04
CA ARG A 123 7.49 -0.62 3.83
C ARG A 123 7.08 0.43 4.84
N TYR A 124 6.33 1.39 4.33
CA TYR A 124 5.79 2.50 5.09
C TYR A 124 4.29 2.62 4.82
N HIS A 125 3.51 2.90 5.85
CA HIS A 125 2.10 3.24 5.71
C HIS A 125 1.88 4.68 6.17
N LEU A 126 1.17 5.47 5.36
CA LEU A 126 0.57 6.73 5.76
C LEU A 126 -0.94 6.52 5.83
N SER A 127 -1.51 6.57 7.03
CA SER A 127 -2.96 6.46 7.21
C SER A 127 -3.66 7.72 6.72
N ILE A 128 -4.62 7.56 5.80
CA ILE A 128 -5.34 8.67 5.17
C ILE A 128 -6.70 8.91 5.83
N GLN A 129 -7.35 7.85 6.29
CA GLN A 129 -8.72 7.94 6.82
C GLN A 129 -8.98 6.83 7.84
N GLY A 130 -9.85 7.12 8.81
CA GLY A 130 -10.32 6.17 9.80
C GLY A 130 -9.31 5.91 10.91
N GLN A 131 -9.68 4.94 11.74
CA GLN A 131 -8.84 4.39 12.81
C GLN A 131 -8.86 2.88 12.68
N TYR A 132 -7.72 2.25 12.82
CA TYR A 132 -7.61 0.79 12.75
C TYR A 132 -6.50 0.26 13.65
N LYS A 133 -6.62 -1.00 14.03
CA LYS A 133 -5.56 -1.72 14.74
C LYS A 133 -4.63 -2.36 13.72
N TYR A 134 -3.33 -2.11 13.83
CA TYR A 134 -2.31 -2.73 12.99
C TYR A 134 -1.38 -3.58 13.84
N PHE A 135 -1.09 -4.78 13.40
CA PHE A 135 -0.20 -5.69 14.13
C PHE A 135 0.95 -6.19 13.26
N VAL A 136 2.10 -6.46 13.89
CA VAL A 136 3.31 -7.03 13.27
C VAL A 136 3.97 -7.97 14.27
N GLY A 137 3.93 -9.27 14.00
CA GLY A 137 4.33 -10.28 14.98
C GLY A 137 3.49 -10.19 16.27
N ASN A 138 4.15 -9.95 17.38
CA ASN A 138 3.50 -9.81 18.70
C ASN A 138 3.27 -8.35 19.12
N GLU A 139 3.56 -7.39 18.23
CA GLU A 139 3.34 -5.97 18.50
C GLU A 139 2.07 -5.50 17.80
N ASP A 140 1.27 -4.68 18.46
CA ASP A 140 0.13 -4.02 17.85
C ASP A 140 0.03 -2.55 18.27
N ILE A 141 -0.58 -1.75 17.42
CA ILE A 141 -0.86 -0.34 17.66
C ILE A 141 -2.22 0.05 17.08
N VAL A 142 -2.81 1.09 17.66
CA VAL A 142 -3.95 1.79 17.05
C VAL A 142 -3.41 2.92 16.19
N VAL A 143 -3.87 3.00 14.95
CA VAL A 143 -3.40 3.95 13.94
C VAL A 143 -4.52 4.88 13.56
N ASP A 144 -4.29 6.18 13.75
CA ASP A 144 -5.20 7.26 13.33
C ASP A 144 -4.78 7.86 11.99
N ALA A 145 -5.73 8.52 11.31
CA ALA A 145 -5.43 9.31 10.11
C ALA A 145 -4.31 10.34 10.38
N GLY A 146 -3.42 10.52 9.41
CA GLY A 146 -2.24 11.38 9.54
C GLY A 146 -1.04 10.72 10.25
N THR A 147 -1.12 9.42 10.54
CA THR A 147 0.00 8.65 11.10
C THR A 147 0.83 8.04 9.98
N LEU A 148 2.13 8.28 10.03
CA LEU A 148 3.14 7.63 9.20
C LEU A 148 3.89 6.61 10.04
N LEU A 149 3.94 5.38 9.59
CA LEU A 149 4.65 4.30 10.26
C LEU A 149 5.55 3.51 9.29
N TRP A 150 6.63 2.96 9.83
CA TRP A 150 7.41 1.88 9.24
C TRP A 150 7.06 0.58 9.96
N PHE A 151 7.07 -0.52 9.25
CA PHE A 151 6.90 -1.84 9.83
C PHE A 151 7.79 -2.90 9.16
N ASN A 152 8.10 -3.93 9.92
CA ASN A 152 8.86 -5.07 9.41
C ASN A 152 7.95 -5.99 8.58
N ASN A 153 7.97 -5.80 7.28
CA ASN A 153 7.16 -6.58 6.33
C ASN A 153 7.67 -8.02 6.09
N LYS A 154 8.77 -8.44 6.76
CA LYS A 154 9.36 -9.79 6.65
C LYS A 154 8.81 -10.75 7.71
N ILE A 155 7.92 -10.30 8.56
CA ILE A 155 7.23 -11.13 9.57
C ILE A 155 5.72 -10.95 9.45
N PRO A 156 4.91 -11.88 10.00
CA PRO A 156 3.45 -11.81 9.88
C PRO A 156 2.90 -10.46 10.36
N HIS A 157 2.08 -9.84 9.54
CA HIS A 157 1.44 -8.55 9.81
C HIS A 157 0.03 -8.50 9.22
N GLY A 158 -0.77 -7.55 9.71
CA GLY A 158 -2.17 -7.38 9.27
C GLY A 158 -2.90 -6.26 10.01
N THR A 159 -4.21 -6.19 9.82
CA THR A 159 -5.07 -5.17 10.41
C THR A 159 -6.47 -5.70 10.66
#